data_4c6ea78677511b521131991e5d930143
#
_entry.id   4c6ea78677511b521131991e5d930143
#
_cell.length_a   1.000
_cell.length_b   1.000
_cell.length_c   1.000
_cell.angle_alpha   90.00
_cell.angle_beta   90.00
_cell.angle_gamma   90.00
#
_symmetry.space_group_name_H-M   'P 1'
#
loop_
_entity.id
_entity.type
_entity.pdbx_description
1 polymer ?
#
loop_
_entity_poly.entity_id
_entity_poly.type
_entity_poly.pdbx_seq_one_letter_code
_entity_poly.pdbx_strand_id
1 'polypeptide(L)' 'MRFTVLDDDPGKRINPAVERYKVFIDGKEIKHCFAADDEKGEVICAVFKDERIVLESGEVKRQTLRGSVRIEPCE' A
#
# COMPACT_ATOMS: atom_id res chain seq x y z
N MET A 1 4.90 2.66 -12.24
CA MET A 1 5.12 1.37 -11.58
C MET A 1 3.96 1.07 -10.64
N ARG A 2 3.45 -0.14 -10.70
CA ARG A 2 2.46 -0.61 -9.72
C ARG A 2 2.96 -1.92 -9.12
N PHE A 3 3.01 -2.00 -7.79
CA PHE A 3 3.33 -3.26 -7.11
C PHE A 3 2.18 -3.66 -6.18
N THR A 4 2.13 -4.95 -5.85
CA THR A 4 1.07 -5.48 -5.00
C THR A 4 1.54 -6.71 -4.22
N VAL A 5 0.95 -6.92 -3.04
CA VAL A 5 1.06 -8.18 -2.30
C VAL A 5 -0.28 -8.93 -2.33
N LEU A 6 -1.26 -8.38 -3.05
CA LEU A 6 -2.60 -8.97 -3.15
C LEU A 6 -2.68 -9.92 -4.34
N ASP A 7 -3.34 -11.06 -4.17
CA ASP A 7 -3.50 -12.04 -5.23
C ASP A 7 -4.46 -11.59 -6.34
N ASP A 8 -5.40 -10.72 -6.01
CA ASP A 8 -6.44 -10.23 -6.91
C ASP A 8 -6.07 -8.92 -7.62
N ASP A 9 -4.89 -8.38 -7.35
CA ASP A 9 -4.45 -7.12 -7.96
C ASP A 9 -3.64 -7.39 -9.23
N PRO A 10 -3.87 -6.63 -10.33
CA PRO A 10 -3.15 -6.84 -11.59
C PRO A 10 -1.71 -6.33 -11.60
N GLY A 11 -1.25 -5.65 -10.56
CA GLY A 11 0.10 -5.11 -10.50
C GLY A 11 1.18 -6.17 -10.35
N LYS A 12 2.44 -5.73 -10.43
CA LYS A 12 3.58 -6.61 -10.22
C LYS A 12 3.56 -7.12 -8.78
N ARG A 13 3.47 -8.43 -8.63
CA ARG A 13 3.49 -9.04 -7.31
C ARG A 13 4.91 -9.05 -6.75
N ILE A 14 5.05 -8.58 -5.52
CA ILE A 14 6.33 -8.55 -4.82
C ILE A 14 6.28 -9.45 -3.59
N ASN A 15 7.46 -9.91 -3.18
CA ASN A 15 7.62 -10.64 -1.94
C ASN A 15 8.14 -9.66 -0.87
N PRO A 16 7.32 -9.24 0.12
CA PRO A 16 7.75 -8.24 1.10
C PRO A 16 8.88 -8.70 2.02
N ALA A 17 9.19 -9.99 2.04
CA ALA A 17 10.36 -10.50 2.78
C ALA A 17 11.67 -10.23 2.04
N VAL A 18 11.63 -10.01 0.73
CA VAL A 18 12.79 -9.83 -0.13
C VAL A 18 12.83 -8.44 -0.74
N GLU A 19 11.69 -7.95 -1.21
CA GLU A 19 11.56 -6.64 -1.84
C GLU A 19 10.79 -5.69 -0.92
N ARG A 20 11.43 -4.61 -0.50
CA ARG A 20 10.79 -3.62 0.37
C ARG A 20 10.74 -2.27 -0.32
N TYR A 21 9.62 -1.60 -0.17
CA TYR A 21 9.40 -0.27 -0.74
C TYR A 21 8.79 0.65 0.31
N LYS A 22 9.18 1.92 0.23
CA LYS A 22 8.50 2.99 0.96
C LYS A 22 7.55 3.68 0.01
N VAL A 23 6.36 3.97 0.47
CA VAL A 23 5.32 4.63 -0.33
C VAL A 23 4.95 5.95 0.32
N PHE A 24 4.90 7.00 -0.50
CA PHE A 24 4.53 8.33 -0.04
C PHE A 24 3.35 8.84 -0.88
N ILE A 25 2.40 9.50 -0.22
CA ILE A 25 1.33 10.24 -0.88
C ILE A 25 1.43 11.69 -0.43
N ASP A 26 1.59 12.60 -1.39
CA ASP A 26 1.73 14.04 -1.13
C ASP A 26 2.82 14.34 -0.09
N GLY A 27 3.92 13.57 -0.14
CA GLY A 27 5.04 13.74 0.77
C GLY A 27 4.89 13.03 2.11
N LYS A 28 3.76 12.38 2.37
CA LYS A 28 3.51 11.66 3.62
C LYS A 28 3.71 10.16 3.44
N GLU A 29 4.55 9.56 4.29
CA GLU A 29 4.78 8.13 4.25
C GLU A 29 3.53 7.35 4.64
N ILE A 30 3.18 6.35 3.83
CA ILE A 30 2.05 5.46 4.08
C ILE A 30 2.59 4.08 4.45
N LYS A 31 2.19 3.59 5.61
CA LYS A 31 2.60 2.28 6.11
C LYS A 31 1.52 1.24 5.86
N HIS A 32 1.92 -0.04 5.88
CA HIS A 32 1.01 -1.18 5.71
C HIS A 32 0.24 -1.13 4.39
N CYS A 33 0.98 -0.82 3.32
CA CYS A 33 0.44 -0.80 1.97
C CYS A 33 0.35 -2.21 1.40
N PHE A 34 -0.77 -2.51 0.75
CA PHE A 34 -0.94 -3.76 0.02
C PHE A 34 -0.62 -3.60 -1.46
N ALA A 35 -0.86 -2.42 -2.01
CA ALA A 35 -0.56 -2.11 -3.40
C ALA A 35 -0.33 -0.61 -3.54
N ALA A 36 0.48 -0.24 -4.52
CA ALA A 36 0.74 1.18 -4.82
C ALA A 36 1.00 1.35 -6.31
N ASP A 37 0.49 2.44 -6.87
CA ASP A 37 0.65 2.79 -8.28
C ASP A 37 1.00 4.27 -8.38
N ASP A 38 2.23 4.58 -8.79
CA ASP A 38 2.71 5.95 -8.92
C ASP A 38 2.23 6.60 -10.21
N GLU A 39 1.84 5.82 -11.21
CA GLU A 39 1.31 6.36 -12.48
C GLU A 39 -0.14 6.78 -12.34
N LYS A 40 -0.95 5.97 -11.66
CA LYS A 40 -2.36 6.28 -11.41
C LYS A 40 -2.58 7.12 -10.17
N GLY A 41 -1.56 7.25 -9.33
CA GLY A 41 -1.67 8.01 -8.09
C GLY A 41 -2.61 7.36 -7.09
N GLU A 42 -2.55 6.04 -6.90
CA GLU A 42 -3.40 5.35 -5.94
C GLU A 42 -2.60 4.37 -5.07
N VAL A 43 -3.03 4.22 -3.83
CA VAL A 43 -2.44 3.29 -2.87
C VAL A 43 -3.56 2.56 -2.14
N ILE A 44 -3.42 1.25 -2.02
CA ILE A 44 -4.33 0.44 -1.21
C ILE A 44 -3.59 0.07 0.07
N CYS A 45 -4.13 0.46 1.21
CA CYS A 45 -3.49 0.22 2.49
C CYS A 45 -4.51 -0.19 3.56
N ALA A 46 -4.00 -0.67 4.70
CA ALA A 46 -4.86 -1.01 5.83
C ALA A 46 -5.46 0.25 6.46
N VAL A 47 -6.68 0.15 6.96
CA VAL A 47 -7.31 1.22 7.71
C VAL A 47 -6.83 1.16 9.15
N PHE A 48 -6.31 2.30 9.65
CA PHE A 48 -5.88 2.44 11.04
C PHE A 48 -6.85 3.36 11.79
N LYS A 49 -7.16 2.98 13.01
CA LYS A 49 -7.92 3.81 13.93
C LYS A 49 -7.36 3.59 15.32
N ASP A 50 -7.02 4.69 16.01
CA ASP A 50 -6.44 4.65 17.37
C ASP A 50 -5.21 3.74 17.44
N GLU A 51 -4.31 3.86 16.45
CA GLU A 51 -3.07 3.09 16.33
C GLU A 51 -3.26 1.58 16.16
N ARG A 52 -4.47 1.16 15.79
CA ARG A 52 -4.79 -0.25 15.55
C ARG A 52 -5.32 -0.47 14.15
N ILE A 53 -5.01 -1.62 13.59
CA ILE A 53 -5.57 -2.04 12.31
C ILE A 53 -7.04 -2.37 12.52
N VAL A 54 -7.89 -1.78 11.68
CA VAL A 54 -9.34 -2.05 11.73
C VAL A 54 -9.63 -3.36 11.03
N LEU A 55 -10.35 -4.24 11.72
CA LEU A 55 -10.82 -5.50 11.16
C LEU A 55 -12.30 -5.39 10.84
N GLU A 56 -12.70 -6.00 9.74
CA GLU A 56 -14.09 -6.10 9.33
C GLU A 56 -14.36 -7.53 8.93
N SER A 57 -15.31 -8.17 9.62
CA SER A 57 -15.67 -9.59 9.40
C SER A 57 -14.44 -10.53 9.48
N GLY A 58 -13.53 -10.27 10.41
CA GLY A 58 -12.31 -11.07 10.59
C GLY A 58 -11.20 -10.79 9.61
N GLU A 59 -11.38 -9.83 8.69
CA GLU A 59 -10.38 -9.46 7.71
C GLU A 59 -9.91 -8.03 7.93
N VAL A 60 -8.68 -7.73 7.52
CA VAL A 60 -8.14 -6.38 7.59
C VAL A 60 -8.91 -5.48 6.62
N LYS A 61 -9.47 -4.40 7.13
CA LYS A 61 -10.17 -3.42 6.29
C LYS A 61 -9.16 -2.65 5.47
N ARG A 62 -9.41 -2.57 4.17
CA ARG A 62 -8.56 -1.87 3.22
C ARG A 62 -9.20 -0.56 2.78
N GLN A 63 -8.36 0.42 2.45
CA GLN A 63 -8.81 1.68 1.87
C GLN A 63 -7.93 2.04 0.69
N THR A 64 -8.49 2.77 -0.27
CA THR A 64 -7.75 3.30 -1.41
C THR A 64 -7.54 4.79 -1.19
N LEU A 65 -6.28 5.21 -1.18
CA LEU A 65 -5.90 6.61 -1.10
C LEU A 65 -5.45 7.09 -2.47
N ARG A 66 -5.73 8.35 -2.79
CA ARG A 66 -5.35 8.94 -4.08
C ARG A 66 -4.60 10.24 -3.86
N GLY A 67 -3.61 10.49 -4.73
CA GLY A 67 -2.80 11.69 -4.65
C GLY A 67 -1.52 11.52 -5.46
N SER A 68 -0.52 12.34 -5.17
CA SER A 68 0.80 12.23 -5.78
C SER A 68 1.58 11.12 -5.08
N VAL A 69 1.67 9.97 -5.73
CA VAL A 69 2.30 8.77 -5.16
C VAL A 69 3.76 8.68 -5.57
N ARG A 70 4.62 8.42 -4.61
CA ARG A 70 6.04 8.15 -4.85
C ARG A 70 6.39 6.82 -4.20
N ILE A 71 7.08 5.96 -4.95
CA ILE A 71 7.53 4.66 -4.49
C ILE A 71 9.05 4.67 -4.48
N GLU A 72 9.65 4.40 -3.32
CA GLU A 72 11.10 4.33 -3.17
C GLU A 72 11.51 2.93 -2.70
N PRO A 73 12.55 2.34 -3.32
CA PRO A 73 13.06 1.08 -2.81
C PRO A 73 13.69 1.29 -1.42
N CYS A 74 13.46 0.34 -0.54
CA CYS A 74 14.02 0.34 0.80
C CYS A 74 15.08 -0.76 0.89
N GLU A 75 16.29 -0.39 1.16
CA GLU A 75 17.37 -1.34 1.35
C GLU A 75 17.44 -1.87 2.77
#